data_469861bac2479b90b2991c1491b2efff
#
_entry.id   469861bac2479b90b2991c1491b2efff
#
_cell.length_a   1.000
_cell.length_b   1.000
_cell.length_c   1.000
_cell.angle_alpha   90.00
_cell.angle_beta   90.00
_cell.angle_gamma   90.00
#
_symmetry.space_group_name_H-M   'P 1'
#
loop_
_entity.id
_entity.type
_entity.pdbx_description
1 polymer ?
#
loop_
_entity_poly.entity_id
_entity_poly.type
_entity_poly.pdbx_seq_one_letter_code
_entity_poly.pdbx_strand_id
1 'polypeptide(L)'
;MKILELDLRAFGPFTDVRLDLAEGHDGMHILYGPNEAGKSSALRALKCLLYGIPKNSADNFIHENKTLRIGGRLRNADGAEFAFLRRKGNKDTLLNTEGVPVDERTLDRFLHGVTEETFGLLFGIDHEALVRGGRNILAGKGETGQSLFAAGSGGANLRAVLEAIENDADALFKNKGQIPVINKAVSRHQELRKRISDLS
;
A
#
# COMPACT_ATOMS: atom_id res chain seq x y z
N MET A 1 19.90 2.73 0.40
CA MET A 1 19.55 3.20 1.76
C MET A 1 19.73 2.05 2.75
N LYS A 2 20.32 2.29 3.93
CA LYS A 2 20.41 1.36 5.07
C LYS A 2 19.68 1.99 6.25
N ILE A 3 18.87 1.21 6.97
CA ILE A 3 18.23 1.64 8.21
C ILE A 3 19.19 1.31 9.33
N LEU A 4 19.61 2.31 10.09
CA LEU A 4 20.58 2.15 11.17
C LEU A 4 19.89 2.02 12.54
N GLU A 5 18.68 2.57 12.66
CA GLU A 5 17.97 2.63 13.92
C GLU A 5 16.46 2.77 13.69
N LEU A 6 15.68 2.11 14.52
CA LEU A 6 14.25 2.32 14.67
C LEU A 6 13.95 2.58 16.16
N ASP A 7 13.48 3.78 16.46
CA ASP A 7 13.17 4.26 17.80
C ASP A 7 11.65 4.36 17.98
N LEU A 8 11.08 3.38 18.68
CA LEU A 8 9.65 3.22 18.91
C LEU A 8 9.26 3.91 20.22
N ARG A 9 9.19 5.24 20.21
CA ARG A 9 8.93 6.05 21.41
C ARG A 9 7.52 5.87 21.94
N ALA A 10 6.55 5.93 21.04
CA ALA A 10 5.13 5.75 21.37
C ALA A 10 4.41 5.24 20.13
N PHE A 11 4.33 3.93 19.94
CA PHE A 11 3.69 3.32 18.79
C PHE A 11 3.28 1.87 19.04
N GLY A 12 2.01 1.54 18.80
CA GLY A 12 1.49 0.21 19.04
C GLY A 12 1.72 -0.23 20.50
N PRO A 13 2.35 -1.39 20.75
CA PRO A 13 2.65 -1.88 22.10
C PRO A 13 3.92 -1.26 22.70
N PHE A 14 4.64 -0.42 21.95
CA PHE A 14 5.96 0.05 22.32
C PHE A 14 5.94 1.40 23.01
N THR A 15 6.69 1.51 24.09
CA THR A 15 7.01 2.75 24.78
C THR A 15 8.52 2.78 25.00
N ASP A 16 9.22 3.74 24.38
CA ASP A 16 10.66 3.97 24.49
C ASP A 16 11.53 2.71 24.20
N VAL A 17 11.14 1.97 23.14
CA VAL A 17 11.89 0.80 22.65
C VAL A 17 12.75 1.21 21.47
N ARG A 18 14.05 0.94 21.55
CA ARG A 18 15.00 1.25 20.50
C ARG A 18 15.61 -0.02 19.91
N LEU A 19 15.57 -0.13 18.59
CA LEU A 19 16.21 -1.19 17.83
C LEU A 19 17.43 -0.62 17.13
N ASP A 20 18.63 -1.03 17.56
CA ASP A 20 19.87 -0.70 16.89
C ASP A 20 20.13 -1.69 15.76
N LEU A 21 20.22 -1.17 14.54
CA LEU A 21 20.45 -1.91 13.30
C LEU A 21 21.74 -1.46 12.62
N ALA A 22 22.58 -0.67 13.33
CA ALA A 22 23.82 -0.14 12.80
C ALA A 22 24.94 -1.19 12.78
N GLU A 23 24.97 -2.06 13.79
CA GLU A 23 25.99 -3.08 13.96
C GLU A 23 25.81 -4.25 12.99
N GLY A 24 26.92 -4.83 12.56
CA GLY A 24 26.98 -5.93 11.60
C GLY A 24 27.36 -5.47 10.19
N HIS A 25 28.28 -6.23 9.57
CA HIS A 25 28.53 -6.14 8.13
C HIS A 25 27.23 -6.40 7.40
N ASP A 26 27.00 -5.88 6.22
CA ASP A 26 25.85 -5.97 5.30
C ASP A 26 24.81 -7.05 5.65
N GLY A 27 24.50 -7.13 6.94
CA GLY A 27 23.92 -8.26 7.57
C GLY A 27 22.42 -8.20 7.65
N MET A 28 21.86 -9.37 7.72
CA MET A 28 20.47 -9.60 8.03
C MET A 28 20.24 -9.41 9.54
N HIS A 29 19.30 -8.53 9.91
CA HIS A 29 18.82 -8.41 11.27
C HIS A 29 17.56 -9.26 11.47
N ILE A 30 17.53 -10.06 12.50
CA ILE A 30 16.39 -10.93 12.83
C ILE A 30 15.74 -10.40 14.11
N LEU A 31 14.50 -9.91 14.00
CA LEU A 31 13.66 -9.60 15.15
C LEU A 31 12.87 -10.86 15.54
N TYR A 32 13.26 -11.44 16.67
CA TYR A 32 12.61 -12.64 17.20
C TYR A 32 11.77 -12.30 18.44
N GLY A 33 10.66 -13.01 18.61
CA GLY A 33 9.80 -12.88 19.79
C GLY A 33 8.54 -13.75 19.66
N PRO A 34 7.85 -14.03 20.78
CA PRO A 34 6.61 -14.79 20.79
C PRO A 34 5.51 -14.09 20.00
N ASN A 35 4.37 -14.75 19.84
CA ASN A 35 3.18 -14.10 19.30
C ASN A 35 2.80 -12.91 20.20
N GLU A 36 2.27 -11.86 19.59
CA GLU A 36 1.90 -10.59 20.26
C GLU A 36 3.07 -9.75 20.78
N ALA A 37 4.33 -10.16 20.59
CA ALA A 37 5.50 -9.36 20.96
C ALA A 37 5.68 -8.06 20.16
N GLY A 38 4.77 -7.76 19.23
CA GLY A 38 4.79 -6.52 18.45
C GLY A 38 5.60 -6.58 17.14
N LYS A 39 6.04 -7.76 16.67
CA LYS A 39 6.81 -7.87 15.41
C LYS A 39 6.14 -7.17 14.22
N SER A 40 4.86 -7.39 14.01
CA SER A 40 4.08 -6.73 12.96
C SER A 40 3.90 -5.24 13.22
N SER A 41 3.82 -4.82 14.49
CA SER A 41 3.77 -3.40 14.83
C SER A 41 5.10 -2.70 14.56
N ALA A 42 6.24 -3.38 14.76
CA ALA A 42 7.55 -2.85 14.39
C ALA A 42 7.69 -2.66 12.86
N LEU A 43 7.19 -3.62 12.06
CA LEU A 43 7.16 -3.49 10.59
C LEU A 43 6.26 -2.32 10.15
N ARG A 44 5.07 -2.18 10.74
CA ARG A 44 4.20 -1.02 10.48
C ARG A 44 4.83 0.30 10.91
N ALA A 45 5.52 0.30 12.06
CA ALA A 45 6.25 1.48 12.53
C ALA A 45 7.34 1.89 11.54
N LEU A 46 8.10 0.93 11.00
CA LEU A 46 9.10 1.20 9.97
C LEU A 46 8.49 1.83 8.72
N LYS A 47 7.36 1.29 8.25
CA LYS A 47 6.60 1.87 7.15
C LYS A 47 6.11 3.29 7.48
N CYS A 48 5.55 3.49 8.66
CA CYS A 48 5.11 4.80 9.13
C CYS A 48 6.25 5.80 9.32
N LEU A 49 7.43 5.35 9.72
CA LEU A 49 8.62 6.18 9.79
C LEU A 49 8.97 6.79 8.42
N LEU A 50 8.94 5.97 7.38
CA LEU A 50 9.32 6.38 6.03
C LEU A 50 8.23 7.22 5.33
N TYR A 51 6.96 6.84 5.46
CA TYR A 51 5.87 7.41 4.67
C TYR A 51 4.82 8.21 5.47
N GLY A 52 4.97 8.26 6.78
CA GLY A 52 4.03 8.95 7.67
C GLY A 52 3.03 8.04 8.36
N ILE A 53 2.50 8.50 9.49
CA ILE A 53 1.51 7.76 10.27
C ILE A 53 0.12 8.04 9.70
N PRO A 54 -0.62 7.02 9.21
CA PRO A 54 -1.91 7.22 8.59
C PRO A 54 -2.94 7.81 9.56
N LYS A 55 -3.90 8.56 9.02
CA LYS A 55 -4.97 9.20 9.82
C LYS A 55 -5.72 8.16 10.68
N ASN A 56 -6.04 7.00 10.10
CA ASN A 56 -6.74 5.90 10.75
C ASN A 56 -5.76 4.80 11.18
N SER A 57 -4.72 5.15 11.93
CA SER A 57 -3.78 4.15 12.46
C SER A 57 -4.45 3.34 13.57
N ALA A 58 -4.31 2.01 13.51
CA ALA A 58 -4.72 1.10 14.57
C ALA A 58 -3.67 0.95 15.68
N ASP A 59 -2.49 1.57 15.51
CA ASP A 59 -1.37 1.46 16.45
C ASP A 59 -1.41 2.50 17.57
N ASN A 60 -2.62 2.98 17.92
CA ASN A 60 -2.89 3.96 18.98
C ASN A 60 -3.59 3.37 20.22
N PHE A 61 -3.58 2.05 20.38
CA PHE A 61 -4.34 1.37 21.45
C PHE A 61 -3.74 1.54 22.84
N ILE A 62 -2.44 1.84 22.98
CA ILE A 62 -1.80 2.22 24.26
C ILE A 62 -1.59 3.74 24.32
N HIS A 63 -1.25 4.34 23.18
CA HIS A 63 -0.88 5.75 23.09
C HIS A 63 -1.96 6.56 22.38
N GLU A 64 -2.23 7.76 22.88
CA GLU A 64 -3.13 8.66 22.17
C GLU A 64 -2.54 9.08 20.80
N ASN A 65 -3.41 9.36 19.83
CA ASN A 65 -2.99 9.77 18.49
C ASN A 65 -1.98 10.94 18.48
N LYS A 66 -2.16 11.91 19.37
CA LYS A 66 -1.28 13.09 19.46
C LYS A 66 0.11 12.78 20.00
N THR A 67 0.27 11.67 20.73
CA THR A 67 1.54 11.24 21.32
C THR A 67 2.32 10.28 20.44
N LEU A 68 1.69 9.72 19.39
CA LEU A 68 2.38 8.78 18.50
C LEU A 68 3.66 9.39 17.92
N ARG A 69 4.78 8.71 18.17
CA ARG A 69 6.14 9.13 17.77
C ARG A 69 6.96 7.91 17.41
N ILE A 70 7.62 8.03 16.27
CA ILE A 70 8.58 7.05 15.78
C ILE A 70 9.83 7.82 15.39
N GLY A 71 11.00 7.38 15.85
CA GLY A 71 12.28 7.90 15.42
C GLY A 71 13.02 6.90 14.55
N GLY A 72 13.98 7.39 13.81
CA GLY A 72 14.86 6.53 13.04
C GLY A 72 16.11 7.26 12.53
N ARG A 73 17.07 6.45 12.11
CA ARG A 73 18.29 6.91 11.48
C ARG A 73 18.56 6.09 10.23
N LEU A 74 18.75 6.79 9.14
CA LEU A 74 19.01 6.21 7.82
C LEU A 74 20.42 6.59 7.37
N ARG A 75 21.03 5.75 6.54
CA ARG A 75 22.28 6.03 5.83
C ARG A 75 22.05 5.80 4.34
N ASN A 76 22.50 6.74 3.53
CA ASN A 76 22.50 6.64 2.09
C ASN A 76 23.73 5.88 1.56
N ALA A 77 23.76 5.58 0.26
CA ALA A 77 24.90 4.92 -0.39
C ALA A 77 26.19 5.75 -0.38
N ASP A 78 26.07 7.07 -0.36
CA ASP A 78 27.17 8.04 -0.25
C ASP A 78 27.70 8.20 1.19
N GLY A 79 27.11 7.50 2.18
CA GLY A 79 27.46 7.58 3.58
C GLY A 79 26.76 8.68 4.37
N ALA A 80 25.97 9.54 3.72
CA ALA A 80 25.21 10.57 4.41
C ALA A 80 24.16 9.93 5.35
N GLU A 81 24.08 10.44 6.57
CA GLU A 81 23.12 9.99 7.57
C GLU A 81 22.07 11.05 7.83
N PHE A 82 20.86 10.58 8.14
CA PHE A 82 19.74 11.41 8.55
C PHE A 82 19.01 10.77 9.72
N ALA A 83 19.04 11.43 10.87
CA ALA A 83 18.28 11.05 12.06
C ALA A 83 17.07 11.98 12.19
N PHE A 84 15.89 11.40 12.39
CA PHE A 84 14.65 12.14 12.41
C PHE A 84 13.58 11.48 13.26
N LEU A 85 12.52 12.23 13.52
CA LEU A 85 11.33 11.79 14.22
C LEU A 85 10.11 11.96 13.29
N ARG A 86 9.22 11.00 13.35
CA ARG A 86 7.91 11.07 12.71
C ARG A 86 6.83 11.21 13.78
N ARG A 87 5.99 12.24 13.67
CA ARG A 87 4.81 12.39 14.52
C ARG A 87 3.53 12.19 13.71
N LYS A 88 2.45 11.80 14.37
CA LYS A 88 1.14 11.83 13.75
C LYS A 88 0.65 13.27 13.62
N GLY A 89 0.12 13.61 12.46
CA GLY A 89 -0.40 14.94 12.16
C GLY A 89 -0.75 15.09 10.68
N ASN A 90 -1.34 16.23 10.33
CA ASN A 90 -1.66 16.56 8.93
C ASN A 90 -0.59 17.44 8.27
N LYS A 91 0.26 18.09 9.06
CA LYS A 91 1.34 18.96 8.59
C LYS A 91 2.52 18.84 9.54
N ASP A 92 3.70 19.13 9.02
CA ASP A 92 4.95 19.16 9.79
C ASP A 92 5.17 17.86 10.58
N THR A 93 4.97 16.72 9.91
CA THR A 93 5.04 15.41 10.56
C THR A 93 6.43 14.86 10.65
N LEU A 94 7.35 15.31 9.79
CA LEU A 94 8.77 15.01 9.82
C LEU A 94 9.50 16.05 10.66
N LEU A 95 10.23 15.62 11.67
CA LEU A 95 10.95 16.48 12.60
C LEU A 95 12.42 16.04 12.65
N ASN A 96 13.32 16.98 12.88
CA ASN A 96 14.70 16.63 13.24
C ASN A 96 14.77 16.12 14.70
N THR A 97 15.97 15.76 15.16
CA THR A 97 16.18 15.26 16.52
C THR A 97 15.87 16.27 17.62
N GLU A 98 15.84 17.57 17.28
CA GLU A 98 15.51 18.68 18.18
C GLU A 98 13.99 18.97 18.19
N GLY A 99 13.22 18.26 17.37
CA GLY A 99 11.74 18.42 17.28
C GLY A 99 11.31 19.56 16.35
N VAL A 100 12.23 20.10 15.54
CA VAL A 100 11.91 21.14 14.56
C VAL A 100 11.42 20.49 13.26
N PRO A 101 10.36 21.00 12.64
CA PRO A 101 9.88 20.50 11.35
C PRO A 101 10.92 20.57 10.24
N VAL A 102 11.00 19.52 9.45
CA VAL A 102 11.89 19.38 8.29
C VAL A 102 11.05 19.09 7.05
N ASP A 103 11.49 19.57 5.89
CA ASP A 103 10.83 19.30 4.62
C ASP A 103 10.84 17.78 4.31
N GLU A 104 9.71 17.21 3.94
CA GLU A 104 9.56 15.81 3.53
C GLU A 104 10.52 15.44 2.38
N ARG A 105 10.85 16.38 1.50
CA ARG A 105 11.83 16.19 0.41
C ARG A 105 13.22 15.77 0.90
N THR A 106 13.55 16.04 2.15
CA THR A 106 14.80 15.58 2.74
C THR A 106 14.86 14.05 2.76
N LEU A 107 13.70 13.40 2.98
CA LEU A 107 13.59 11.95 3.00
C LEU A 107 13.61 11.33 1.60
N ASP A 108 13.14 12.06 0.58
CA ASP A 108 13.14 11.59 -0.82
C ASP A 108 14.54 11.21 -1.31
N ARG A 109 15.57 11.90 -0.81
CA ARG A 109 16.98 11.59 -1.13
C ARG A 109 17.41 10.21 -0.64
N PHE A 110 16.77 9.69 0.40
CA PHE A 110 17.03 8.36 0.95
C PHE A 110 16.12 7.32 0.31
N LEU A 111 14.91 7.67 -0.04
CA LEU A 111 13.91 6.76 -0.62
C LEU A 111 14.15 6.49 -2.12
N HIS A 112 14.89 7.36 -2.83
CA HIS A 112 15.19 7.22 -4.27
C HIS A 112 13.95 6.95 -5.12
N GLY A 113 12.83 7.59 -4.82
CA GLY A 113 11.57 7.42 -5.55
C GLY A 113 10.78 6.15 -5.21
N VAL A 114 11.20 5.37 -4.24
CA VAL A 114 10.42 4.22 -3.75
C VAL A 114 9.19 4.74 -3.03
N THR A 115 8.02 4.50 -3.61
CA THR A 115 6.73 4.88 -3.02
C THR A 115 6.32 3.93 -1.89
N GLU A 116 5.37 4.35 -1.06
CA GLU A 116 4.80 3.50 0.00
C GLU A 116 4.27 2.17 -0.54
N GLU A 117 3.61 2.21 -1.70
CA GLU A 117 3.07 1.02 -2.37
C GLU A 117 4.20 0.08 -2.82
N THR A 118 5.22 0.63 -3.51
CA THR A 118 6.39 -0.14 -3.94
C THR A 118 7.14 -0.74 -2.76
N PHE A 119 7.30 0.03 -1.67
CA PHE A 119 7.91 -0.47 -0.44
C PHE A 119 7.11 -1.64 0.15
N GLY A 120 5.79 -1.52 0.23
CA GLY A 120 4.93 -2.58 0.74
C GLY A 120 4.98 -3.86 -0.10
N LEU A 121 5.12 -3.73 -1.41
CA LEU A 121 5.18 -4.87 -2.33
C LEU A 121 6.55 -5.58 -2.33
N LEU A 122 7.64 -4.82 -2.25
CA LEU A 122 9.00 -5.36 -2.45
C LEU A 122 9.79 -5.56 -1.17
N PHE A 123 9.56 -4.74 -0.15
CA PHE A 123 10.39 -4.70 1.06
C PHE A 123 9.60 -4.93 2.35
N GLY A 124 8.39 -4.42 2.43
CA GLY A 124 7.54 -4.47 3.63
C GLY A 124 6.50 -5.58 3.57
N ILE A 125 6.89 -6.78 3.13
CA ILE A 125 5.98 -7.90 2.90
C ILE A 125 5.50 -8.45 4.25
N ASP A 126 4.21 -8.27 4.53
CA ASP A 126 3.53 -8.87 5.68
C ASP A 126 2.71 -10.11 5.28
N HIS A 127 2.15 -10.80 6.28
CA HIS A 127 1.33 -11.99 6.06
C HIS A 127 0.10 -11.70 5.17
N GLU A 128 -0.56 -10.56 5.36
CA GLU A 128 -1.74 -10.19 4.57
C GLU A 128 -1.37 -9.92 3.11
N ALA A 129 -0.22 -9.28 2.87
CA ALA A 129 0.31 -9.05 1.53
C ALA A 129 0.61 -10.38 0.82
N LEU A 130 1.21 -11.35 1.53
CA LEU A 130 1.47 -12.69 1.00
C LEU A 130 0.18 -13.43 0.65
N VAL A 131 -0.80 -13.45 1.56
CA VAL A 131 -2.11 -14.10 1.32
C VAL A 131 -2.84 -13.44 0.15
N ARG A 132 -2.87 -12.12 0.11
CA ARG A 132 -3.48 -11.35 -0.99
C ARG A 132 -2.77 -11.61 -2.32
N GLY A 133 -1.43 -11.60 -2.32
CA GLY A 133 -0.62 -11.94 -3.49
C GLY A 133 -0.92 -13.34 -4.02
N GLY A 134 -0.96 -14.34 -3.13
CA GLY A 134 -1.31 -15.71 -3.49
C GLY A 134 -2.73 -15.83 -4.09
N ARG A 135 -3.71 -15.15 -3.51
CA ARG A 135 -5.08 -15.12 -4.05
C ARG A 135 -5.15 -14.44 -5.42
N ASN A 136 -4.39 -13.36 -5.63
CA ASN A 136 -4.33 -12.68 -6.92
C ASN A 136 -3.70 -13.57 -8.00
N ILE A 137 -2.63 -14.31 -7.66
CA ILE A 137 -2.01 -15.29 -8.57
C ILE A 137 -3.02 -16.37 -8.96
N LEU A 138 -3.70 -16.98 -7.98
CA LEU A 138 -4.71 -18.03 -8.22
C LEU A 138 -5.90 -17.50 -9.05
N ALA A 139 -6.29 -16.25 -8.85
CA ALA A 139 -7.36 -15.61 -9.61
C ALA A 139 -6.91 -15.07 -10.98
N GLY A 140 -5.64 -15.23 -11.36
CA GLY A 140 -5.07 -14.65 -12.58
C GLY A 140 -5.08 -13.12 -12.62
N LYS A 141 -5.18 -12.48 -11.44
CA LYS A 141 -5.26 -11.01 -11.29
C LYS A 141 -3.87 -10.43 -10.98
N GLY A 142 -3.66 -9.18 -11.43
CA GLY A 142 -2.38 -8.49 -11.27
C GLY A 142 -1.33 -8.91 -12.30
N GLU A 143 -0.28 -8.12 -12.46
CA GLU A 143 0.77 -8.36 -13.46
C GLU A 143 1.50 -9.70 -13.26
N THR A 144 1.76 -10.07 -12.02
CA THR A 144 2.45 -11.34 -11.70
C THR A 144 1.60 -12.56 -12.02
N GLY A 145 0.29 -12.52 -11.66
CA GLY A 145 -0.64 -13.59 -12.00
C GLY A 145 -0.83 -13.74 -13.51
N GLN A 146 -0.85 -12.62 -14.20
CA GLN A 146 -0.94 -12.56 -15.66
C GLN A 146 0.29 -13.14 -16.34
N SER A 147 1.48 -12.74 -15.89
CA SER A 147 2.75 -13.23 -16.43
C SER A 147 2.92 -14.73 -16.21
N LEU A 148 2.55 -15.24 -15.04
CA LEU A 148 2.57 -16.68 -14.74
C LEU A 148 1.57 -17.46 -15.60
N PHE A 149 0.35 -16.93 -15.75
CA PHE A 149 -0.65 -17.54 -16.61
C PHE A 149 -0.24 -17.55 -18.08
N ALA A 150 0.30 -16.41 -18.57
CA ALA A 150 0.82 -16.32 -19.94
C ALA A 150 1.98 -17.27 -20.19
N ALA A 151 2.91 -17.41 -19.24
CA ALA A 151 4.02 -18.34 -19.32
C ALA A 151 3.56 -19.82 -19.29
N GLY A 152 2.54 -20.13 -18.47
CA GLY A 152 2.01 -21.48 -18.34
C GLY A 152 1.09 -21.92 -19.48
N SER A 153 0.35 -20.99 -20.10
CA SER A 153 -0.61 -21.29 -21.16
C SER A 153 -0.04 -21.18 -22.58
N GLY A 154 1.21 -20.73 -22.72
CA GLY A 154 1.84 -20.53 -24.04
C GLY A 154 1.19 -19.45 -24.91
N GLY A 155 0.28 -18.66 -24.33
CA GLY A 155 -0.54 -17.70 -25.06
C GLY A 155 -0.61 -16.31 -24.45
N ALA A 156 0.36 -15.46 -24.77
CA ALA A 156 0.27 -14.04 -24.45
C ALA A 156 -0.99 -13.34 -25.02
N ASN A 157 -1.63 -13.97 -26.03
CA ASN A 157 -2.78 -13.39 -26.74
C ASN A 157 -4.16 -13.80 -26.18
N LEU A 158 -4.27 -14.86 -25.38
CA LEU A 158 -5.58 -15.36 -24.93
C LEU A 158 -6.33 -14.31 -24.12
N ARG A 159 -5.63 -13.56 -23.28
CA ARG A 159 -6.25 -12.51 -22.45
C ARG A 159 -6.70 -11.32 -23.27
N ALA A 160 -5.89 -10.87 -24.24
CA ALA A 160 -6.29 -9.80 -25.14
C ALA A 160 -7.57 -10.17 -25.91
N VAL A 161 -7.71 -11.43 -26.29
CA VAL A 161 -8.92 -11.96 -26.92
C VAL A 161 -10.10 -11.97 -25.94
N LEU A 162 -9.91 -12.41 -24.69
CA LEU A 162 -10.96 -12.38 -23.68
C LEU A 162 -11.42 -10.96 -23.36
N GLU A 163 -10.50 -10.02 -23.17
CA GLU A 163 -10.81 -8.60 -22.95
C GLU A 163 -11.52 -7.97 -24.17
N ALA A 164 -11.13 -8.33 -25.37
CA ALA A 164 -11.84 -7.90 -26.58
C ALA A 164 -13.28 -8.41 -26.61
N ILE A 165 -13.49 -9.70 -26.28
CA ILE A 165 -14.84 -10.31 -26.22
C ILE A 165 -15.69 -9.67 -25.11
N GLU A 166 -15.12 -9.41 -23.92
CA GLU A 166 -15.82 -8.72 -22.83
C GLU A 166 -16.21 -7.29 -23.23
N ASN A 167 -15.31 -6.55 -23.89
CA ASN A 167 -15.61 -5.21 -24.39
C ASN A 167 -16.71 -5.24 -25.47
N ASP A 168 -16.69 -6.19 -26.37
CA ASP A 168 -17.74 -6.37 -27.38
C ASP A 168 -19.07 -6.73 -26.73
N ALA A 169 -19.08 -7.62 -25.74
CA ALA A 169 -20.27 -7.97 -24.97
C ALA A 169 -20.82 -6.76 -24.20
N ASP A 170 -19.98 -5.98 -23.54
CA ASP A 170 -20.35 -4.75 -22.82
C ASP A 170 -20.87 -3.65 -23.76
N ALA A 171 -20.38 -3.57 -24.99
CA ALA A 171 -20.89 -2.67 -26.03
C ALA A 171 -22.31 -3.06 -26.48
N LEU A 172 -22.64 -4.35 -26.47
CA LEU A 172 -23.97 -4.84 -26.81
C LEU A 172 -24.94 -4.68 -25.64
N PHE A 173 -24.57 -5.17 -24.46
CA PHE A 173 -25.40 -5.12 -23.25
C PHE A 173 -24.56 -4.98 -21.98
N LYS A 174 -24.96 -4.08 -21.09
CA LYS A 174 -24.36 -3.92 -19.77
C LYS A 174 -25.45 -3.81 -18.70
N ASN A 175 -25.36 -4.60 -17.63
CA ASN A 175 -26.32 -4.52 -16.54
C ASN A 175 -26.34 -3.10 -15.95
N LYS A 176 -27.55 -2.48 -15.94
CA LYS A 176 -27.78 -1.07 -15.55
C LYS A 176 -27.09 -0.02 -16.45
N GLY A 177 -26.53 -0.41 -17.61
CA GLY A 177 -25.97 0.53 -18.58
C GLY A 177 -27.09 1.25 -19.36
N GLN A 178 -26.79 2.47 -19.84
CA GLN A 178 -27.72 3.25 -20.68
C GLN A 178 -27.23 3.37 -22.14
N ILE A 179 -25.94 3.16 -22.37
CA ILE A 179 -25.27 3.41 -23.65
C ILE A 179 -25.31 2.19 -24.61
N PRO A 180 -25.15 0.93 -24.11
CA PRO A 180 -25.10 -0.23 -24.98
C PRO A 180 -26.35 -0.38 -25.87
N VAL A 181 -26.17 -0.99 -27.04
CA VAL A 181 -27.19 -1.05 -28.11
C VAL A 181 -28.50 -1.68 -27.61
N ILE A 182 -28.40 -2.82 -26.92
CA ILE A 182 -29.59 -3.52 -26.41
C ILE A 182 -30.26 -2.69 -25.31
N ASN A 183 -29.50 -2.07 -24.41
CA ASN A 183 -30.06 -1.24 -23.36
C ASN A 183 -30.85 -0.06 -23.92
N LYS A 184 -30.32 0.62 -24.96
CA LYS A 184 -31.03 1.70 -25.66
C LYS A 184 -32.33 1.18 -26.31
N ALA A 185 -32.27 0.03 -26.97
CA ALA A 185 -33.45 -0.56 -27.60
C ALA A 185 -34.54 -0.91 -26.58
N VAL A 186 -34.16 -1.49 -25.43
CA VAL A 186 -35.07 -1.80 -24.31
C VAL A 186 -35.70 -0.53 -23.74
N SER A 187 -34.91 0.49 -23.46
CA SER A 187 -35.41 1.79 -22.96
C SER A 187 -36.39 2.44 -23.94
N ARG A 188 -36.05 2.43 -25.24
CA ARG A 188 -36.91 2.96 -26.29
C ARG A 188 -38.22 2.21 -26.39
N HIS A 189 -38.19 0.87 -26.31
CA HIS A 189 -39.37 0.04 -26.33
C HIS A 189 -40.27 0.35 -25.11
N GLN A 190 -39.71 0.49 -23.93
CA GLN A 190 -40.45 0.84 -22.71
C GLN A 190 -41.11 2.22 -22.82
N GLU A 191 -40.38 3.22 -23.36
CA GLU A 191 -40.91 4.56 -23.60
C GLU A 191 -42.12 4.52 -24.57
N LEU A 192 -41.98 3.83 -25.70
CA LEU A 192 -43.04 3.70 -26.69
C LEU A 192 -44.27 2.98 -26.13
N ARG A 193 -44.05 1.93 -25.35
CA ARG A 193 -45.13 1.19 -24.69
C ARG A 193 -45.91 2.04 -23.70
N LYS A 194 -45.21 2.89 -22.93
CA LYS A 194 -45.82 3.85 -22.02
C LYS A 194 -46.67 4.88 -22.81
N ARG A 195 -46.11 5.45 -23.90
CA ARG A 195 -46.85 6.40 -24.74
C ARG A 195 -48.14 5.80 -25.32
N ILE A 196 -48.12 4.54 -25.74
CA ILE A 196 -49.32 3.83 -26.25
C ILE A 196 -50.35 3.70 -25.12
N SER A 197 -49.91 3.32 -23.92
CA SER A 197 -50.80 3.20 -22.75
C SER A 197 -51.42 4.54 -22.33
N ASP A 198 -50.67 5.63 -22.45
CA ASP A 198 -51.16 6.99 -22.10
C ASP A 198 -52.13 7.59 -23.14
N LEU A 199 -52.24 6.96 -24.33
CA LEU A 199 -53.13 7.36 -25.43
C LEU A 199 -54.41 6.49 -25.52
N SER A 200 -54.49 5.44 -24.72
CA SER A 200 -55.64 4.50 -24.62
C SER A 200 -56.49 4.81 -23.42
#